data_3ab87dcc468fc3fd193b89dcae5c539b
#
_entry.id   3ab87dcc468fc3fd193b89dcae5c539b
#
_cell.length_a   1.000
_cell.length_b   1.000
_cell.length_c   1.000
_cell.angle_alpha   90.00
_cell.angle_beta   90.00
_cell.angle_gamma   90.00
#
_symmetry.space_group_name_H-M   'P 1'
#
loop_
_entity.id
_entity.type
_entity.pdbx_description
1 polymer ?
#
loop_
_entity_poly.entity_id
_entity_poly.type
_entity_poly.pdbx_seq_one_letter_code
_entity_poly.pdbx_strand_id
1 'polypeptide(L)'
;MKPALLALPLAAMAATVPALPAAAELLYADFEIAVPHLDLDACPAEIAEAADQPVFCRVTLGHDSLHVFAFAEAGDRPFLLMRTYFEEDFTLGIGD
;
A
#
# COMPACT_ATOMS: atom_id res chain seq x y z
N MET A 1 14.22 34.02 -33.31
CA MET A 1 14.91 33.98 -32.47
C MET A 1 14.49 33.74 -31.16
N LYS A 2 14.34 34.23 -30.43
CA LYS A 2 14.06 34.08 -29.14
C LYS A 2 13.02 33.11 -28.76
N PRO A 3 12.07 33.03 -29.36
CA PRO A 3 10.96 32.25 -28.93
C PRO A 3 11.25 30.83 -28.61
N ALA A 4 11.91 30.26 -29.39
CA ALA A 4 12.17 28.87 -29.23
C ALA A 4 12.63 28.51 -27.87
N LEU A 5 13.54 29.15 -27.45
CA LEU A 5 14.09 28.79 -26.22
C LEU A 5 13.14 28.67 -25.12
N LEU A 6 12.22 29.45 -25.10
CA LEU A 6 11.35 29.41 -24.02
C LEU A 6 10.74 28.11 -23.75
N ALA A 7 10.26 27.55 -24.66
CA ALA A 7 9.56 26.33 -24.47
C ALA A 7 10.34 25.29 -23.77
N LEU A 8 11.52 25.19 -24.05
CA LEU A 8 12.32 24.19 -23.48
C LEU A 8 12.23 24.10 -22.00
N PRO A 9 12.49 25.09 -21.35
CA PRO A 9 12.58 25.03 -19.94
C PRO A 9 11.34 24.45 -19.33
N LEU A 10 10.26 24.73 -19.87
CA LEU A 10 9.08 24.20 -19.34
C LEU A 10 9.05 22.75 -19.32
N ALA A 11 9.34 22.18 -20.34
CA ALA A 11 9.29 20.77 -20.41
C ALA A 11 10.16 20.20 -19.34
N ALA A 12 11.24 20.74 -19.18
CA ALA A 12 12.15 20.24 -18.21
C ALA A 12 11.56 20.27 -16.85
N MET A 13 10.92 21.27 -16.51
CA MET A 13 10.39 21.32 -15.23
C MET A 13 9.41 20.29 -14.95
N ALA A 14 8.59 20.09 -15.85
CA ALA A 14 7.60 19.09 -15.65
C ALA A 14 8.21 17.78 -15.30
N ALA A 15 9.29 17.51 -15.90
CA ALA A 15 9.91 16.25 -15.71
C ALA A 15 10.37 16.02 -14.29
N THR A 16 10.60 17.03 -13.59
CA THR A 16 11.15 16.84 -12.27
C THR A 16 10.15 16.47 -11.24
N VAL A 17 8.95 16.73 -11.45
CA VAL A 17 7.97 16.44 -10.48
C VAL A 17 7.79 15.04 -10.03
N PRO A 18 7.69 14.14 -10.88
CA PRO A 18 7.37 12.79 -10.53
C PRO A 18 8.27 12.05 -9.59
N ALA A 19 9.28 12.60 -9.23
CA ALA A 19 10.21 11.88 -8.43
C ALA A 19 9.72 11.49 -7.06
N LEU A 20 8.78 12.14 -6.56
CA LEU A 20 8.34 11.83 -5.25
C LEU A 20 7.85 10.49 -4.91
N PRO A 21 7.00 9.96 -5.64
CA PRO A 21 6.37 8.71 -5.26
C PRO A 21 7.29 7.61 -4.87
N ALA A 22 8.37 7.56 -5.50
CA ALA A 22 9.25 6.47 -5.25
C ALA A 22 9.72 6.45 -3.81
N ALA A 23 9.82 7.59 -3.24
CA ALA A 23 10.35 7.65 -1.91
C ALA A 23 9.32 7.32 -0.87
N ALA A 24 8.11 7.18 -1.29
CA ALA A 24 7.06 6.95 -0.32
C ALA A 24 6.72 5.50 -0.12
N GLU A 25 7.53 4.61 -0.58
CA GLU A 25 7.23 3.21 -0.42
C GLU A 25 7.23 2.83 1.07
N LEU A 26 6.19 2.14 1.49
CA LEU A 26 6.08 1.71 2.87
C LEU A 26 6.54 0.27 2.98
N LEU A 27 7.47 0.01 3.87
CA LEU A 27 7.96 -1.34 4.09
C LEU A 27 7.36 -1.89 5.37
N TYR A 28 7.20 -3.20 5.41
CA TYR A 28 6.59 -3.83 6.57
C TYR A 28 7.34 -3.51 7.86
N ALA A 29 8.65 -3.42 7.80
CA ALA A 29 9.41 -3.14 9.01
C ALA A 29 8.97 -1.83 9.67
N ASP A 30 8.68 -0.84 8.86
CA ASP A 30 8.23 0.43 9.39
C ASP A 30 6.79 0.36 9.87
N PHE A 31 5.96 -0.35 9.15
CA PHE A 31 4.57 -0.52 9.53
C PHE A 31 4.47 -1.24 10.85
N GLU A 32 5.26 -2.29 11.01
CA GLU A 32 5.20 -3.12 12.19
C GLU A 32 5.45 -2.32 13.46
N ILE A 33 6.36 -1.41 13.41
CA ILE A 33 6.70 -0.62 14.56
C ILE A 33 5.71 0.50 14.82
N ALA A 34 5.23 1.10 13.76
CA ALA A 34 4.46 2.33 13.88
C ALA A 34 2.95 2.13 13.99
N VAL A 35 2.43 1.03 13.50
CA VAL A 35 0.99 0.87 13.39
C VAL A 35 0.51 -0.32 14.19
N PRO A 36 -0.35 -0.10 15.18
CA PRO A 36 -0.93 -1.23 15.93
C PRO A 36 -1.77 -2.07 14.98
N HIS A 37 -1.58 -3.37 15.04
CA HIS A 37 -2.27 -4.26 14.10
C HIS A 37 -2.37 -5.67 14.66
N LEU A 38 -3.17 -6.47 13.99
CA LEU A 38 -3.29 -7.89 14.30
C LEU A 38 -2.83 -8.67 13.09
N ASP A 39 -2.26 -9.83 13.34
CA ASP A 39 -1.82 -10.70 12.26
C ASP A 39 -2.99 -11.54 11.78
N LEU A 40 -3.07 -11.73 10.48
CA LEU A 40 -4.04 -12.64 9.92
C LEU A 40 -3.36 -13.92 9.52
N ASP A 41 -4.03 -15.05 9.70
CA ASP A 41 -3.48 -16.33 9.31
C ASP A 41 -3.30 -16.40 7.82
N ALA A 42 -4.21 -15.79 7.08
CA ALA A 42 -4.13 -15.76 5.64
C ALA A 42 -4.78 -14.50 5.14
N CYS A 43 -4.36 -14.02 3.98
CA CYS A 43 -5.01 -12.87 3.38
C CYS A 43 -6.37 -13.26 2.84
N PRO A 44 -7.34 -12.35 2.84
CA PRO A 44 -8.59 -12.60 2.17
C PRO A 44 -8.32 -12.95 0.71
N ALA A 45 -9.12 -13.84 0.16
CA ALA A 45 -8.89 -14.33 -1.18
C ALA A 45 -8.81 -13.25 -2.23
N GLU A 46 -9.68 -12.27 -2.15
CA GLU A 46 -9.67 -11.23 -3.17
C GLU A 46 -8.41 -10.37 -3.10
N ILE A 47 -7.84 -10.24 -1.91
CA ILE A 47 -6.60 -9.49 -1.78
C ILE A 47 -5.45 -10.30 -2.34
N ALA A 48 -5.42 -11.60 -2.04
CA ALA A 48 -4.37 -12.45 -2.56
C ALA A 48 -4.38 -12.46 -4.08
N GLU A 49 -5.56 -12.49 -4.66
CA GLU A 49 -5.67 -12.48 -6.10
C GLU A 49 -5.22 -11.15 -6.69
N ALA A 50 -5.61 -10.06 -6.07
CA ALA A 50 -5.24 -8.75 -6.59
C ALA A 50 -3.74 -8.52 -6.50
N ALA A 51 -3.10 -9.08 -5.51
CA ALA A 51 -1.67 -8.88 -5.32
C ALA A 51 -0.85 -9.63 -6.36
N ASP A 52 -1.37 -10.75 -6.82
CA ASP A 52 -0.70 -11.52 -7.88
C ASP A 52 0.72 -11.92 -7.50
N GLN A 53 0.96 -12.17 -6.25
CA GLN A 53 2.24 -12.66 -5.77
C GLN A 53 2.04 -13.05 -4.31
N PRO A 54 2.97 -13.80 -3.73
CA PRO A 54 2.82 -14.20 -2.34
C PRO A 54 2.77 -12.98 -1.42
N VAL A 55 1.80 -12.97 -0.53
CA VAL A 55 1.58 -11.84 0.36
C VAL A 55 1.22 -12.32 1.75
N PHE A 56 1.37 -11.45 2.73
CA PHE A 56 0.84 -11.67 4.05
C PHE A 56 0.07 -10.42 4.45
N CYS A 57 -0.87 -10.57 5.35
CA CYS A 57 -1.79 -9.49 5.66
C CYS A 57 -1.84 -9.17 7.13
N ARG A 58 -2.08 -7.91 7.42
CA ARG A 58 -2.26 -7.40 8.76
C ARG A 58 -3.51 -6.56 8.77
N VAL A 59 -4.21 -6.55 9.90
CA VAL A 59 -5.46 -5.81 9.98
C VAL A 59 -5.39 -4.76 11.07
N THR A 60 -5.88 -3.58 10.76
CA THR A 60 -6.03 -2.53 11.75
C THR A 60 -7.51 -2.29 11.97
N LEU A 61 -7.86 -1.94 13.20
CA LEU A 61 -9.25 -1.77 13.55
C LEU A 61 -9.64 -0.31 13.47
N GLY A 62 -10.73 -0.04 12.79
CA GLY A 62 -11.27 1.30 12.76
C GLY A 62 -12.48 1.37 13.64
N HIS A 63 -13.23 2.42 13.51
CA HIS A 63 -14.40 2.63 14.36
C HIS A 63 -15.46 1.59 14.05
N ASP A 64 -15.83 1.42 12.82
CA ASP A 64 -16.79 0.38 12.47
C ASP A 64 -16.34 -0.29 11.17
N SER A 65 -15.05 -0.35 10.97
CA SER A 65 -14.51 -0.98 9.79
C SER A 65 -13.14 -1.56 10.10
N LEU A 66 -12.67 -2.40 9.20
CA LEU A 66 -11.36 -3.02 9.33
C LEU A 66 -10.57 -2.69 8.09
N HIS A 67 -9.29 -2.43 8.26
CA HIS A 67 -8.43 -2.16 7.14
C HIS A 67 -7.40 -3.27 7.05
N VAL A 68 -7.37 -3.96 5.94
CA VAL A 68 -6.45 -5.07 5.74
C VAL A 68 -5.34 -4.62 4.82
N PHE A 69 -4.12 -4.68 5.31
CA PHE A 69 -2.94 -4.26 4.56
C PHE A 69 -2.20 -5.50 4.08
N ALA A 70 -1.87 -5.53 2.80
CA ALA A 70 -1.14 -6.64 2.22
C ALA A 70 0.27 -6.21 1.87
N PHE A 71 1.23 -7.02 2.29
CA PHE A 71 2.63 -6.77 2.03
C PHE A 71 3.22 -7.95 1.26
N ALA A 72 4.17 -7.70 0.40
CA ALA A 72 4.83 -8.77 -0.31
C ALA A 72 5.66 -9.58 0.66
N GLU A 73 5.75 -10.89 0.41
CA GLU A 73 6.61 -11.72 1.25
C GLU A 73 8.05 -11.58 0.85
N ALA A 74 8.30 -11.22 -0.38
CA ALA A 74 9.66 -11.17 -0.89
C ALA A 74 10.33 -9.82 -0.69
N GLY A 75 11.62 -9.82 -0.67
CA GLY A 75 12.40 -8.61 -0.61
C GLY A 75 12.24 -7.90 0.72
N ASP A 76 12.10 -6.61 0.67
CA ASP A 76 11.94 -5.81 1.86
C ASP A 76 10.51 -5.76 2.34
N ARG A 77 9.67 -6.59 1.77
CA ARG A 77 8.26 -6.69 2.13
C ARG A 77 7.55 -5.36 2.00
N PRO A 78 7.50 -4.84 0.78
CA PRO A 78 6.82 -3.57 0.57
C PRO A 78 5.31 -3.72 0.63
N PHE A 79 4.66 -2.63 0.98
CA PHE A 79 3.21 -2.57 0.99
C PHE A 79 2.70 -2.63 -0.44
N LEU A 80 1.68 -3.43 -0.68
CA LEU A 80 1.12 -3.58 -2.01
C LEU A 80 -0.26 -2.97 -2.15
N LEU A 81 -1.15 -3.29 -1.25
CA LEU A 81 -2.50 -2.75 -1.34
C LEU A 81 -3.21 -2.86 -0.01
N MET A 82 -4.30 -2.13 0.11
CA MET A 82 -5.10 -2.14 1.32
C MET A 82 -6.57 -2.19 0.93
N ARG A 83 -7.36 -2.90 1.71
CA ARG A 83 -8.79 -2.95 1.52
C ARG A 83 -9.48 -2.66 2.81
N THR A 84 -10.60 -1.96 2.72
CA THR A 84 -11.41 -1.66 3.88
C THR A 84 -12.65 -2.54 3.86
N TYR A 85 -12.97 -3.13 4.99
CA TYR A 85 -14.14 -3.99 5.12
C TYR A 85 -15.01 -3.42 6.22
N PHE A 86 -16.32 -3.49 6.02
CA PHE A 86 -17.24 -3.05 7.04
C PHE A 86 -17.67 -4.27 7.84
N GLU A 87 -18.02 -4.06 9.07
CA GLU A 87 -18.25 -5.13 9.98
C GLU A 87 -19.16 -6.22 9.43
N GLU A 88 -20.21 -5.82 8.78
CA GLU A 88 -21.17 -6.82 8.33
C GLU A 88 -20.72 -7.61 7.13
N ASP A 89 -19.68 -7.15 6.44
CA ASP A 89 -19.22 -7.86 5.26
C ASP A 89 -17.96 -8.65 5.52
N PHE A 90 -17.59 -8.79 6.79
CA PHE A 90 -16.28 -9.28 7.07
C PHE A 90 -16.30 -10.55 7.88
N THR A 91 -15.57 -11.53 7.44
CA THR A 91 -15.40 -12.77 8.19
C THR A 91 -13.94 -13.16 8.11
N LEU A 92 -13.25 -13.07 9.21
CA LEU A 92 -11.86 -13.45 9.26
C LEU A 92 -11.64 -14.40 10.39
N GLY A 93 -10.68 -15.22 10.26
CA GLY A 93 -10.36 -16.14 11.33
C GLY A 93 -9.40 -15.55 12.32
N ILE A 94 -9.70 -14.37 12.85
CA ILE A 94 -8.85 -13.82 13.85
C ILE A 94 -9.57 -13.78 15.14
N GLY A 95 -9.01 -14.26 16.13
CA GLY A 95 -9.56 -14.12 17.43
C GLY A 95 -10.82 -14.85 17.66
N ASP A 96 -11.14 -15.71 16.84
CA ASP A 96 -12.28 -16.55 17.09
C ASP A 96 -11.88 -17.80 17.71
#